data_98eeca4a6ec31e946bf6f7822d8f6948
#
_entry.id   98eeca4a6ec31e946bf6f7822d8f6948
#
_cell.length_a   1.000
_cell.length_b   1.000
_cell.length_c   1.000
_cell.angle_alpha   90.00
_cell.angle_beta   90.00
_cell.angle_gamma   90.00
#
_symmetry.space_group_name_H-M   'P 1'
#
loop_
_entity.id
_entity.type
_entity.pdbx_description
1 polymer ?
#
loop_
_entity_poly.entity_id
_entity_poly.type
_entity_poly.pdbx_seq_one_letter_code
_entity_poly.pdbx_strand_id
1 'polypeptide(L)'
;MVDADGLKMVNDTYGHENGDEYLKKIAEMLKQEAGENSILCRQGGDEFTLFYYKYEKEALIQKIEALKALQSGQKAWLRDGLTVDLRFSMGSSMAYGAVDYDKMYREADEKMYEDKRMRKKCECS
;
A
#
# COMPACT_ATOMS: atom_id res chain seq x y z
N MET A 1 -3.24 -2.25 -5.72
CA MET A 1 -1.83 -2.69 -5.61
C MET A 1 -1.05 -1.73 -4.74
N VAL A 2 -0.39 -2.25 -3.74
CA VAL A 2 0.42 -1.48 -2.79
C VAL A 2 1.78 -2.15 -2.66
N ASP A 3 2.85 -1.37 -2.70
CA ASP A 3 4.22 -1.82 -2.49
C ASP A 3 4.80 -1.08 -1.28
N ALA A 4 5.23 -1.83 -0.27
CA ALA A 4 5.79 -1.25 0.95
C ALA A 4 7.21 -0.73 0.68
N ASP A 5 7.31 0.54 0.36
CA ASP A 5 8.60 1.20 0.14
C ASP A 5 9.39 1.24 1.45
N GLY A 6 10.69 1.14 1.36
CA GLY A 6 11.56 1.22 2.53
C GLY A 6 11.74 -0.08 3.31
N LEU A 7 11.07 -1.17 2.93
CA LEU A 7 11.27 -2.47 3.60
C LEU A 7 12.73 -2.91 3.55
N LYS A 8 13.37 -2.77 2.39
CA LYS A 8 14.78 -3.13 2.24
C LYS A 8 15.67 -2.31 3.18
N MET A 9 15.42 -1.02 3.29
CA MET A 9 16.16 -0.14 4.19
C MET A 9 15.97 -0.56 5.65
N VAL A 10 14.74 -0.88 6.05
CA VAL A 10 14.45 -1.34 7.41
C VAL A 10 15.17 -2.65 7.70
N ASN A 11 15.09 -3.62 6.78
CA ASN A 11 15.78 -4.91 6.92
C ASN A 11 17.29 -4.72 7.04
N ASP A 12 17.88 -3.93 6.16
CA ASP A 12 19.33 -3.73 6.10
C ASP A 12 19.85 -2.95 7.31
N THR A 13 19.06 -2.01 7.81
CA THR A 13 19.47 -1.12 8.91
C THR A 13 19.11 -1.70 10.28
N TYR A 14 17.93 -2.29 10.43
CA TYR A 14 17.37 -2.68 11.73
C TYR A 14 17.08 -4.19 11.85
N GLY A 15 17.34 -4.97 10.81
CA GLY A 15 17.14 -6.41 10.79
C GLY A 15 15.75 -6.86 10.33
N HIS A 16 15.66 -8.15 9.97
CA HIS A 16 14.44 -8.74 9.41
C HIS A 16 13.25 -8.74 10.37
N GLU A 17 13.51 -8.84 11.68
CA GLU A 17 12.44 -8.81 12.68
C GLU A 17 11.72 -7.44 12.67
N ASN A 18 12.47 -6.37 12.53
CA ASN A 18 11.91 -5.02 12.38
C ASN A 18 11.26 -4.81 11.01
N GLY A 19 11.80 -5.45 9.97
CA GLY A 19 11.15 -5.49 8.66
C GLY A 19 9.78 -6.13 8.71
N ASP A 20 9.65 -7.24 9.44
CA ASP A 20 8.36 -7.92 9.64
C ASP A 20 7.38 -7.03 10.41
N GLU A 21 7.85 -6.33 11.44
CA GLU A 21 7.01 -5.37 12.18
C GLU A 21 6.57 -4.20 11.28
N TYR A 22 7.47 -3.72 10.43
CA TYR A 22 7.17 -2.67 9.45
C TYR A 22 6.04 -3.08 8.51
N LEU A 23 6.14 -4.29 7.92
CA LEU A 23 5.10 -4.84 7.05
C LEU A 23 3.77 -5.01 7.78
N LYS A 24 3.83 -5.49 9.01
CA LYS A 24 2.66 -5.68 9.86
C LYS A 24 1.93 -4.36 10.11
N LYS A 25 2.68 -3.30 10.38
CA LYS A 25 2.12 -1.96 10.60
C LYS A 25 1.47 -1.40 9.34
N ILE A 26 2.10 -1.59 8.18
CA ILE A 26 1.49 -1.20 6.91
C ILE A 26 0.19 -1.97 6.67
N ALA A 27 0.21 -3.28 6.87
CA ALA A 27 -0.98 -4.12 6.69
C ALA A 27 -2.13 -3.70 7.62
N GLU A 28 -1.83 -3.45 8.89
CA GLU A 28 -2.82 -2.99 9.87
C GLU A 28 -3.43 -1.64 9.46
N MET A 29 -2.60 -0.71 9.02
CA MET A 29 -3.03 0.61 8.56
C MET A 29 -3.94 0.50 7.34
N LEU A 30 -3.56 -0.29 6.35
CA LEU A 30 -4.35 -0.51 5.14
C LEU A 30 -5.70 -1.16 5.47
N LYS A 31 -5.69 -2.18 6.32
CA LYS A 31 -6.90 -2.90 6.72
C LYS A 31 -7.86 -1.99 7.48
N GLN A 32 -7.35 -1.19 8.37
CA GLN A 32 -8.15 -0.25 9.17
C GLN A 32 -8.81 0.79 8.27
N GLU A 33 -8.07 1.37 7.34
CA GLU A 33 -8.60 2.36 6.41
C GLU A 33 -9.60 1.75 5.42
N ALA A 34 -9.35 0.54 4.96
CA ALA A 34 -10.22 -0.15 4.01
C ALA A 34 -11.61 -0.41 4.59
N GLY A 35 -11.69 -0.84 5.84
CA GLY A 35 -12.95 -1.10 6.51
C GLY A 35 -13.70 -2.31 5.96
N GLU A 36 -15.03 -2.22 5.96
CA GLU A 36 -15.91 -3.30 5.49
C GLU A 36 -15.86 -3.45 3.97
N ASN A 37 -16.30 -4.61 3.48
CA ASN A 37 -16.37 -4.96 2.05
C ASN A 37 -15.01 -4.79 1.36
N SER A 38 -13.98 -5.29 2.02
CA SER A 38 -12.63 -5.30 1.48
C SER A 38 -11.88 -6.56 1.85
N ILE A 39 -10.90 -6.92 1.03
CA ILE A 39 -10.02 -8.06 1.27
C ILE A 39 -8.60 -7.59 1.03
N LEU A 40 -7.74 -7.79 2.03
CA LEU A 40 -6.32 -7.47 1.92
C LEU A 40 -5.53 -8.77 1.77
N CYS A 41 -4.72 -8.85 0.72
CA CYS A 41 -3.86 -10.00 0.44
C CYS A 41 -2.42 -9.55 0.32
N ARG A 42 -1.49 -10.34 0.87
CA ARG A 42 -0.06 -10.14 0.64
C ARG A 42 0.34 -10.99 -0.58
N GLN A 43 0.81 -10.32 -1.62
CA GLN A 43 1.15 -10.97 -2.89
C GLN A 43 2.60 -11.46 -2.95
N GLY A 44 3.50 -10.76 -2.32
CA GLY A 44 4.91 -11.06 -2.31
C GLY A 44 5.56 -10.51 -1.06
N GLY A 45 6.89 -10.36 -1.07
CA GLY A 45 7.64 -9.89 0.11
C GLY A 45 7.15 -8.56 0.65
N ASP A 46 6.96 -7.59 -0.23
CA ASP A 46 6.61 -6.21 0.10
C ASP A 46 5.37 -5.71 -0.64
N GLU A 47 4.64 -6.60 -1.31
CA GLU A 47 3.47 -6.24 -2.11
C GLU A 47 2.18 -6.71 -1.47
N PHE A 48 1.17 -5.82 -1.49
CA PHE A 48 -0.19 -6.12 -1.03
C PHE A 48 -1.17 -5.80 -2.14
N THR A 49 -2.27 -6.57 -2.18
CA THR A 49 -3.43 -6.27 -3.01
C THR A 49 -4.61 -6.04 -2.10
N LEU A 50 -5.29 -4.93 -2.29
CA LEU A 50 -6.49 -4.57 -1.54
C LEU A 50 -7.66 -4.55 -2.51
N PHE A 51 -8.63 -5.42 -2.27
CA PHE A 51 -9.85 -5.54 -3.07
C PHE A 51 -11.00 -4.88 -2.34
N TYR A 52 -11.73 -4.05 -3.07
CA TYR A 52 -12.99 -3.48 -2.60
C TYR A 52 -14.13 -4.05 -3.45
N TYR A 53 -15.26 -4.32 -2.82
CA TYR A 53 -16.45 -4.84 -3.51
C TYR A 53 -17.70 -4.22 -2.91
N LYS A 54 -18.77 -4.17 -3.73
CA LYS A 54 -20.08 -3.60 -3.33
C LYS A 54 -20.01 -2.11 -2.97
N TYR A 55 -19.20 -1.35 -3.69
CA TYR A 55 -19.10 0.11 -3.52
C TYR A 55 -19.63 0.84 -4.75
N GLU A 56 -20.32 1.94 -4.50
CA GLU A 56 -20.62 2.92 -5.54
C GLU A 56 -19.33 3.63 -5.97
N LYS A 57 -19.31 4.13 -7.20
CA LYS A 57 -18.11 4.76 -7.78
C LYS A 57 -17.56 5.89 -6.91
N GLU A 58 -18.42 6.79 -6.44
CA GLU A 58 -18.03 7.94 -5.64
C GLU A 58 -17.44 7.52 -4.30
N ALA A 59 -18.05 6.53 -3.65
CA ALA A 59 -17.54 5.99 -2.39
C ALA A 59 -16.18 5.32 -2.57
N LEU A 60 -16.01 4.61 -3.68
CA LEU A 60 -14.74 3.95 -4.00
C LEU A 60 -13.62 4.96 -4.25
N ILE A 61 -13.93 6.04 -4.96
CA ILE A 61 -12.98 7.14 -5.20
C ILE A 61 -12.55 7.76 -3.86
N GLN A 62 -13.48 7.98 -2.94
CA GLN A 62 -13.17 8.49 -1.61
C GLN A 62 -12.25 7.55 -0.82
N LYS A 63 -12.47 6.23 -0.93
CA LYS A 63 -11.61 5.22 -0.30
C LYS A 63 -10.18 5.30 -0.84
N ILE A 64 -10.05 5.43 -2.15
CA ILE A 64 -8.74 5.55 -2.81
C ILE A 64 -8.02 6.82 -2.37
N GLU A 65 -8.74 7.95 -2.31
CA GLU A 65 -8.16 9.22 -1.85
C GLU A 65 -7.71 9.14 -0.39
N ALA A 66 -8.47 8.47 0.46
CA ALA A 66 -8.10 8.26 1.86
C ALA A 66 -6.81 7.43 1.98
N LEU A 67 -6.66 6.39 1.15
CA LEU A 67 -5.42 5.60 1.11
C LEU A 67 -4.23 6.42 0.63
N LYS A 68 -4.43 7.26 -0.38
CA LYS A 68 -3.38 8.17 -0.87
C LYS A 68 -2.91 9.12 0.22
N ALA A 69 -3.82 9.61 1.04
CA ALA A 69 -3.48 10.49 2.17
C ALA A 69 -2.58 9.79 3.19
N LEU A 70 -2.65 8.47 3.32
CA LEU A 70 -1.80 7.69 4.23
C LEU A 70 -0.38 7.47 3.72
N GLN A 71 -0.09 7.83 2.47
CA GLN A 71 1.23 7.59 1.88
C GLN A 71 2.33 8.48 2.45
N SER A 72 1.97 9.48 3.24
CA SER A 72 2.93 10.37 3.90
C SER A 72 2.44 10.73 5.29
N GLY A 73 3.36 11.04 6.18
CA GLY A 73 3.04 11.50 7.54
C GLY A 73 2.70 10.40 8.53
N GLN A 74 2.69 9.16 8.14
CA GLN A 74 2.42 8.04 9.04
C GLN A 74 3.72 7.49 9.61
N LYS A 75 3.73 7.24 10.91
CA LYS A 75 4.88 6.68 11.61
C LYS A 75 4.49 5.42 12.36
N ALA A 76 5.44 4.52 12.54
CA ALA A 76 5.25 3.31 13.31
C ALA A 76 6.37 3.13 14.31
N TRP A 77 6.02 2.56 15.46
CA TRP A 77 6.97 2.11 16.46
C TRP A 77 7.35 0.67 16.13
N LEU A 78 8.64 0.44 15.97
CA LEU A 78 9.22 -0.88 15.81
C LEU A 78 9.77 -1.36 17.16
N ARG A 79 10.50 -2.45 17.15
CA ARG A 79 11.13 -2.98 18.36
C ARG A 79 12.17 -2.00 18.90
N ASP A 80 12.40 -2.07 20.21
CA ASP A 80 13.40 -1.25 20.90
C ASP A 80 13.15 0.27 20.80
N GLY A 81 11.90 0.67 20.64
CA GLY A 81 11.51 2.07 20.59
C GLY A 81 11.87 2.80 19.31
N LEU A 82 12.27 2.07 18.27
CA LEU A 82 12.55 2.66 16.96
C LEU A 82 11.28 3.22 16.33
N THR A 83 11.37 4.43 15.80
CA THR A 83 10.28 5.06 15.05
C THR A 83 10.71 5.22 13.59
N VAL A 84 9.88 4.76 12.66
CA VAL A 84 10.14 4.89 11.23
C VAL A 84 8.91 5.45 10.52
N ASP A 85 9.15 6.13 9.41
CA ASP A 85 8.08 6.56 8.53
C ASP A 85 7.53 5.36 7.75
N LEU A 86 6.21 5.24 7.72
CA LEU A 86 5.55 4.24 6.87
C LEU A 86 5.39 4.84 5.48
N ARG A 87 5.92 4.16 4.49
CA ARG A 87 5.88 4.60 3.08
C ARG A 87 5.43 3.47 2.19
N PHE A 88 4.55 3.79 1.27
CA PHE A 88 4.13 2.83 0.26
C PHE A 88 3.77 3.54 -1.04
N SER A 89 3.97 2.82 -2.14
CA SER A 89 3.51 3.22 -3.46
C SER A 89 2.23 2.48 -3.77
N MET A 90 1.31 3.09 -4.49
CA MET A 90 0.04 2.46 -4.82
C MET A 90 -0.44 2.81 -6.22
N GLY A 91 -1.20 1.89 -6.79
CA GLY A 91 -1.95 2.09 -8.01
C GLY A 91 -3.28 1.38 -7.90
N SER A 92 -4.29 1.92 -8.56
CA SER A 92 -5.65 1.39 -8.48
C SER A 92 -6.31 1.27 -9.84
N SER A 93 -7.26 0.36 -9.94
CA SER A 93 -8.15 0.24 -11.09
C SER A 93 -9.56 -0.08 -10.59
N MET A 94 -10.56 0.26 -11.39
CA MET A 94 -11.96 0.03 -11.05
C MET A 94 -12.67 -0.60 -12.25
N ALA A 95 -13.63 -1.50 -11.96
CA ALA A 95 -14.47 -2.09 -12.99
C ALA A 95 -15.87 -2.31 -12.45
N TYR A 96 -16.86 -2.23 -13.33
CA TYR A 96 -18.26 -2.47 -13.03
C TYR A 96 -18.82 -3.47 -14.03
N GLY A 97 -19.75 -4.32 -13.58
CA GLY A 97 -20.33 -5.37 -14.40
C GLY A 97 -19.36 -6.53 -14.58
N ALA A 98 -19.14 -6.95 -15.83
CA ALA A 98 -18.19 -8.02 -16.13
C ALA A 98 -16.76 -7.55 -15.85
N VAL A 99 -16.05 -8.28 -14.99
CA VAL A 99 -14.72 -7.88 -14.50
C VAL A 99 -13.66 -8.77 -15.12
N ASP A 100 -12.67 -8.14 -15.74
CA ASP A 100 -11.45 -8.81 -16.20
C ASP A 100 -10.35 -8.53 -15.17
N TYR A 101 -10.09 -9.51 -14.31
CA TYR A 101 -9.10 -9.40 -13.24
C TYR A 101 -7.68 -9.18 -13.74
N ASP A 102 -7.30 -9.84 -14.82
CA ASP A 102 -5.96 -9.68 -15.39
C ASP A 102 -5.72 -8.26 -15.88
N LYS A 103 -6.73 -7.69 -16.53
CA LYS A 103 -6.67 -6.30 -16.99
C LYS A 103 -6.61 -5.33 -15.82
N MET A 104 -7.46 -5.50 -14.82
CA MET A 104 -7.48 -4.67 -13.62
C MET A 104 -6.14 -4.72 -12.87
N TYR A 105 -5.61 -5.92 -12.72
CA TYR A 105 -4.33 -6.15 -12.07
C TYR A 105 -3.20 -5.41 -12.77
N ARG A 106 -3.12 -5.55 -14.10
CA ARG A 106 -2.09 -4.88 -14.90
C ARG A 106 -2.18 -3.36 -14.81
N GLU A 107 -3.39 -2.81 -14.89
CA GLU A 107 -3.61 -1.36 -14.78
C GLU A 107 -3.17 -0.84 -13.41
N ALA A 108 -3.56 -1.51 -12.35
CA ALA A 108 -3.18 -1.12 -10.99
C ALA A 108 -1.67 -1.24 -10.78
N ASP A 109 -1.07 -2.30 -11.26
CA ASP A 109 0.37 -2.56 -11.15
C ASP A 109 1.19 -1.49 -11.89
N GLU A 110 0.80 -1.14 -13.11
CA GLU A 110 1.44 -0.08 -13.88
C GLU A 110 1.40 1.27 -13.16
N LYS A 111 0.24 1.62 -12.61
CA LYS A 111 0.06 2.86 -11.84
C LYS A 111 0.89 2.85 -10.56
N MET A 112 1.00 1.71 -9.90
CA MET A 112 1.84 1.54 -8.72
C MET A 112 3.31 1.78 -9.06
N TYR A 113 3.81 1.22 -10.15
CA TYR A 113 5.18 1.44 -10.61
C TYR A 113 5.44 2.90 -10.97
N GLU A 114 4.49 3.56 -11.59
CA GLU A 114 4.57 5.00 -11.88
C GLU A 114 4.68 5.80 -10.60
N ASP A 115 3.82 5.53 -9.63
CA ASP A 115 3.85 6.18 -8.32
C ASP A 115 5.19 5.97 -7.62
N LYS A 116 5.70 4.75 -7.66
CA LYS A 116 7.00 4.40 -7.08
C LYS A 116 8.14 5.21 -7.70
N ARG A 117 8.15 5.33 -9.03
CA ARG A 117 9.17 6.12 -9.73
C ARG A 117 9.10 7.60 -9.34
N MET A 118 7.91 8.16 -9.26
CA MET A 118 7.73 9.56 -8.87
C MET A 118 8.18 9.80 -7.44
N ARG A 119 7.90 8.89 -6.52
CA ARG A 119 8.33 8.98 -5.12
C ARG A 119 9.85 8.94 -5.00
N LYS A 120 10.52 8.07 -5.74
CA LYS A 120 11.98 7.98 -5.77
C LYS A 120 12.60 9.28 -6.29
N LYS A 121 12.01 9.92 -7.30
CA LYS A 121 12.50 11.22 -7.80
C LYS A 121 12.41 12.29 -6.73
N CYS A 122 11.32 12.33 -5.97
CA CYS A 122 11.14 13.28 -4.88
C CYS A 122 12.16 13.06 -3.75
N GLU A 123 12.49 11.81 -3.46
CA GLU A 123 13.49 11.47 -2.43
C GLU A 123 14.91 11.83 -2.87
N CYS A 124 15.20 11.80 -4.16
CA CYS A 124 16.51 12.13 -4.72
C CYS A 124 16.72 13.63 -4.93
N SER A 125 15.68 14.40 -4.82
CA SER A 125 15.75 15.86 -4.95
C SER A 125 15.83 16.52 -3.58
#